data_e7c20d357ea1f5ac6cd84ccc2bcd403c
#
_entry.id   e7c20d357ea1f5ac6cd84ccc2bcd403c
#
_cell.length_a   1.000
_cell.length_b   1.000
_cell.length_c   1.000
_cell.angle_alpha   90.00
_cell.angle_beta   90.00
_cell.angle_gamma   90.00
#
_symmetry.space_group_name_H-M   'P 1'
#
loop_
_entity.id
_entity.type
_entity.pdbx_description
1 polymer ?
#
loop_
_entity_poly.entity_id
_entity_poly.type
_entity_poly.pdbx_seq_one_letter_code
_entity_poly.pdbx_strand_id
1 'polypeptide(L)'
;MKITRLEVIKVKPRWMFLKMHTDTDIYGLGEPVLEGHCTSVEAVIKEFEEYLIGKDPMMIEHHVQALYRGGFYRGGPLMLSAISGIEQAMWDIKGKYYNCPVYEMLGGKCRDKIRMYTHIKRTAVVGD
;
A
#
# COMPACT_ATOMS: atom_id res chain seq x y z
N MET A 1 6.59 15.59 -10.30
CA MET A 1 7.00 14.24 -9.87
C MET A 1 6.13 13.23 -10.59
N LYS A 2 6.70 12.11 -11.03
CA LYS A 2 5.95 11.07 -11.77
C LYS A 2 6.26 9.69 -11.20
N ILE A 3 5.25 8.85 -11.12
CA ILE A 3 5.41 7.43 -10.76
C ILE A 3 6.14 6.72 -11.91
N THR A 4 7.19 5.95 -11.58
CA THR A 4 8.01 5.25 -12.58
C THR A 4 7.91 3.73 -12.48
N ARG A 5 7.63 3.18 -11.31
CA ARG A 5 7.54 1.73 -11.09
C ARG A 5 6.80 1.41 -9.79
N LEU A 6 6.03 0.33 -9.80
CA LEU A 6 5.44 -0.29 -8.62
C LEU A 6 6.17 -1.62 -8.32
N GLU A 7 6.89 -1.68 -7.22
CA GLU A 7 7.65 -2.86 -6.80
C GLU A 7 6.95 -3.55 -5.64
N VAL A 8 6.50 -4.79 -5.87
CA VAL A 8 5.88 -5.63 -4.84
C VAL A 8 6.95 -6.47 -4.17
N ILE A 9 7.02 -6.39 -2.84
CA ILE A 9 7.98 -7.10 -2.00
C ILE A 9 7.21 -8.06 -1.10
N LYS A 10 7.33 -9.38 -1.37
CA LYS A 10 6.71 -10.43 -0.55
C LYS A 10 7.68 -10.92 0.50
N VAL A 11 7.28 -10.88 1.77
CA VAL A 11 8.06 -11.34 2.92
C VAL A 11 7.32 -12.46 3.63
N LYS A 12 7.96 -13.64 3.71
CA LYS A 12 7.38 -14.79 4.42
C LYS A 12 7.13 -14.47 5.90
N PRO A 13 6.11 -15.05 6.53
CA PRO A 13 5.18 -16.04 5.96
C PRO A 13 4.00 -15.45 5.17
N ARG A 14 3.65 -14.17 5.31
CA ARG A 14 2.39 -13.64 4.79
C ARG A 14 2.40 -12.14 4.48
N TRP A 15 3.52 -11.46 4.64
CA TRP A 15 3.62 -10.02 4.45
C TRP A 15 3.82 -9.65 2.97
N MET A 16 3.27 -8.50 2.60
CA MET A 16 3.47 -7.92 1.29
C MET A 16 3.55 -6.40 1.42
N PHE A 17 4.61 -5.83 0.86
CA PHE A 17 4.80 -4.39 0.81
C PHE A 17 4.82 -3.92 -0.63
N LEU A 18 4.40 -2.69 -0.84
CA LEU A 18 4.49 -1.98 -2.10
C LEU A 18 5.50 -0.84 -1.94
N LYS A 19 6.48 -0.79 -2.82
CA LYS A 19 7.36 0.37 -2.98
C LYS A 19 7.03 1.06 -4.30
N MET A 20 6.51 2.28 -4.20
CA MET A 20 6.20 3.13 -5.35
C MET A 20 7.40 4.04 -5.62
N HIS A 21 8.03 3.86 -6.77
CA HIS A 21 9.16 4.67 -7.21
C HIS A 21 8.69 5.89 -8.00
N THR A 22 9.46 6.98 -7.92
CA THR A 22 9.22 8.17 -8.71
C THR A 22 10.43 8.52 -9.59
N ASP A 23 10.28 9.53 -10.43
CA ASP A 23 11.36 10.13 -11.22
C ASP A 23 12.31 11.01 -10.39
N THR A 24 12.21 10.96 -9.05
CA THR A 24 13.08 11.61 -8.08
C THR A 24 13.62 10.58 -7.09
N ASP A 25 14.42 11.01 -6.11
CA ASP A 25 14.91 10.13 -5.03
C ASP A 25 13.83 9.76 -3.99
N ILE A 26 12.64 10.38 -4.10
CA ILE A 26 11.52 10.10 -3.21
C ILE A 26 10.78 8.86 -3.68
N TYR A 27 10.56 7.92 -2.79
CA TYR A 27 9.70 6.76 -2.97
C TYR A 27 8.69 6.63 -1.82
N GLY A 28 7.58 5.98 -2.06
CA GLY A 28 6.57 5.68 -1.04
C GLY A 28 6.44 4.21 -0.73
N LEU A 29 6.04 3.92 0.49
CA LEU A 29 5.78 2.57 0.98
C LEU A 29 4.30 2.42 1.34
N GLY A 30 3.74 1.27 0.97
CA GLY A 30 2.41 0.85 1.36
C GLY A 30 2.35 -0.64 1.67
N GLU A 31 1.28 -1.08 2.29
CA GLU A 31 1.07 -2.48 2.71
C GLU A 31 -0.26 -3.00 2.16
N PRO A 32 -0.31 -3.49 0.91
CA PRO A 32 -1.52 -4.00 0.26
C PRO A 32 -1.85 -5.44 0.65
N VAL A 33 -1.67 -5.81 1.91
CA VAL A 33 -1.85 -7.20 2.37
C VAL A 33 -3.32 -7.62 2.34
N LEU A 34 -3.58 -8.76 1.72
CA LEU A 34 -4.78 -9.58 1.94
C LEU A 34 -4.30 -11.01 2.23
N GLU A 35 -4.40 -11.41 3.50
CA GLU A 35 -3.85 -12.70 3.96
C GLU A 35 -4.37 -13.88 3.12
N GLY A 36 -3.44 -14.73 2.67
CA GLY A 36 -3.74 -15.86 1.80
C GLY A 36 -3.91 -15.50 0.32
N HIS A 37 -3.98 -14.23 -0.05
CA HIS A 37 -4.26 -13.76 -1.41
C HIS A 37 -3.22 -12.78 -1.98
N CYS A 38 -2.01 -12.72 -1.42
CA CYS A 38 -0.97 -11.78 -1.84
C CYS A 38 -0.65 -11.86 -3.34
N THR A 39 -0.63 -13.06 -3.94
CA THR A 39 -0.37 -13.21 -5.38
C THR A 39 -1.49 -12.60 -6.23
N SER A 40 -2.74 -12.73 -5.80
CA SER A 40 -3.87 -12.11 -6.50
C SER A 40 -3.84 -10.58 -6.38
N VAL A 41 -3.49 -10.06 -5.20
CA VAL A 41 -3.33 -8.60 -5.00
C VAL A 41 -2.16 -8.07 -5.83
N GLU A 42 -1.05 -8.79 -5.93
CA GLU A 42 0.07 -8.42 -6.82
C GLU A 42 -0.36 -8.31 -8.28
N ALA A 43 -1.19 -9.25 -8.76
CA ALA A 43 -1.72 -9.18 -10.12
C ALA A 43 -2.56 -7.91 -10.35
N VAL A 44 -3.42 -7.57 -9.39
CA VAL A 44 -4.22 -6.33 -9.44
C VAL A 44 -3.33 -5.08 -9.43
N ILE A 45 -2.27 -5.05 -8.62
CA ILE A 45 -1.32 -3.93 -8.62
C ILE A 45 -0.67 -3.76 -9.99
N LYS A 46 -0.32 -4.86 -10.68
CA LYS A 46 0.25 -4.82 -12.04
C LYS A 46 -0.76 -4.28 -13.07
N GLU A 47 -2.04 -4.62 -12.95
CA GLU A 47 -3.08 -4.02 -13.79
C GLU A 47 -3.20 -2.51 -13.53
N PHE A 48 -3.15 -2.08 -12.28
CA PHE A 48 -3.22 -0.67 -11.91
C PHE A 48 -1.96 0.12 -12.30
N GLU A 49 -0.83 -0.56 -12.41
CA GLU A 49 0.44 0.04 -12.86
C GLU A 49 0.32 0.67 -14.25
N GLU A 50 -0.42 0.03 -15.17
CA GLU A 50 -0.66 0.56 -16.52
C GLU A 50 -1.29 1.96 -16.51
N TYR A 51 -2.19 2.20 -15.56
CA TYR A 51 -2.80 3.52 -15.37
C TYR A 51 -1.87 4.50 -14.64
N LEU A 52 -1.14 4.04 -13.62
CA LEU A 52 -0.41 4.90 -12.69
C LEU A 52 0.94 5.40 -13.21
N ILE A 53 1.63 4.62 -14.06
CA ILE A 53 2.95 5.02 -14.58
C ILE A 53 2.85 6.34 -15.33
N GLY A 54 3.78 7.26 -15.02
CA GLY A 54 3.84 8.61 -15.58
C GLY A 54 2.87 9.61 -14.93
N LYS A 55 1.99 9.18 -14.01
CA LYS A 55 1.08 10.08 -13.28
C LYS A 55 1.78 10.74 -12.09
N ASP A 56 1.20 11.83 -11.63
CA ASP A 56 1.65 12.56 -10.45
C ASP A 56 1.12 11.91 -9.17
N PRO A 57 1.97 11.33 -8.29
CA PRO A 57 1.53 10.69 -7.06
C PRO A 57 0.89 11.64 -6.05
N MET A 58 0.98 12.95 -6.26
CA MET A 58 0.38 13.94 -5.37
C MET A 58 -1.15 14.04 -5.52
N MET A 59 -1.70 13.51 -6.61
CA MET A 59 -3.14 13.50 -6.93
C MET A 59 -3.86 12.30 -6.30
N ILE A 60 -3.66 12.07 -5.00
CA ILE A 60 -4.06 10.86 -4.27
C ILE A 60 -5.53 10.52 -4.47
N GLU A 61 -6.43 11.43 -4.08
CA GLU A 61 -7.88 11.21 -4.18
C GLU A 61 -8.34 10.95 -5.62
N HIS A 62 -7.75 11.66 -6.58
CA HIS A 62 -8.05 11.43 -7.99
C HIS A 62 -7.72 10.00 -8.41
N HIS A 63 -6.55 9.50 -8.02
CA HIS A 63 -6.13 8.14 -8.36
C HIS A 63 -6.97 7.09 -7.64
N VAL A 64 -7.27 7.27 -6.36
CA VAL A 64 -8.15 6.38 -5.59
C VAL A 64 -9.52 6.28 -6.26
N GLN A 65 -10.12 7.41 -6.65
CA GLN A 65 -11.40 7.41 -7.35
C GLN A 65 -11.32 6.74 -8.74
N ALA A 66 -10.24 7.01 -9.50
CA ALA A 66 -10.04 6.40 -10.80
C ALA A 66 -9.89 4.88 -10.70
N LEU A 67 -9.08 4.37 -9.77
CA LEU A 67 -8.88 2.94 -9.56
C LEU A 67 -10.14 2.25 -9.04
N TYR A 68 -10.90 2.90 -8.16
CA TYR A 68 -12.13 2.34 -7.60
C TYR A 68 -13.30 2.35 -8.58
N ARG A 69 -13.45 3.41 -9.38
CA ARG A 69 -14.62 3.65 -10.24
C ARG A 69 -14.34 3.40 -11.73
N GLY A 70 -13.07 3.31 -12.13
CA GLY A 70 -12.70 3.18 -13.54
C GLY A 70 -13.14 1.88 -14.19
N GLY A 71 -13.29 0.80 -13.42
CA GLY A 71 -13.86 -0.46 -13.89
C GLY A 71 -15.37 -0.52 -13.80
N PHE A 72 -16.00 -1.34 -14.66
CA PHE A 72 -17.45 -1.58 -14.62
C PHE A 72 -17.86 -2.26 -13.31
N TYR A 73 -17.09 -3.25 -12.85
CA TYR A 73 -17.32 -3.97 -11.60
C TYR A 73 -16.45 -3.43 -10.46
N ARG A 74 -17.00 -3.40 -9.24
CA ARG A 74 -16.22 -3.11 -8.01
C ARG A 74 -15.61 -4.41 -7.51
N GLY A 75 -14.30 -4.40 -7.28
CA GLY A 75 -13.54 -5.62 -7.03
C GLY A 75 -13.52 -6.13 -5.58
N GLY A 76 -14.29 -5.53 -4.68
CA GLY A 76 -14.36 -5.97 -3.28
C GLY A 76 -13.01 -5.94 -2.54
N PRO A 77 -12.81 -6.84 -1.54
CA PRO A 77 -11.62 -6.80 -0.68
C PRO A 77 -10.30 -6.90 -1.44
N LEU A 78 -10.26 -7.67 -2.53
CA LEU A 78 -9.04 -7.88 -3.31
C LEU A 78 -8.55 -6.58 -3.96
N MET A 79 -9.46 -5.89 -4.68
CA MET A 79 -9.14 -4.62 -5.33
C MET A 79 -8.90 -3.52 -4.31
N LEU A 80 -9.68 -3.48 -3.23
CA LEU A 80 -9.52 -2.47 -2.18
C LEU A 80 -8.21 -2.61 -1.42
N SER A 81 -7.70 -3.82 -1.20
CA SER A 81 -6.37 -4.02 -0.61
C SER A 81 -5.26 -3.46 -1.51
N ALA A 82 -5.34 -3.68 -2.81
CA ALA A 82 -4.40 -3.09 -3.77
C ALA A 82 -4.48 -1.56 -3.77
N ILE A 83 -5.69 -1.00 -3.85
CA ILE A 83 -5.93 0.46 -3.82
C ILE A 83 -5.39 1.07 -2.52
N SER A 84 -5.68 0.44 -1.36
CA SER A 84 -5.19 0.91 -0.05
C SER A 84 -3.67 0.98 0.02
N GLY A 85 -2.96 -0.05 -0.44
CA GLY A 85 -1.50 -0.03 -0.45
C GLY A 85 -0.91 1.02 -1.40
N ILE A 86 -1.56 1.25 -2.54
CA ILE A 86 -1.19 2.30 -3.48
C ILE A 86 -1.41 3.69 -2.87
N GLU A 87 -2.56 3.89 -2.22
CA GLU A 87 -2.90 5.13 -1.51
C GLU A 87 -1.90 5.44 -0.40
N GLN A 88 -1.59 4.44 0.45
CA GLN A 88 -0.58 4.58 1.51
C GLN A 88 0.78 5.02 0.94
N ALA A 89 1.22 4.40 -0.16
CA ALA A 89 2.48 4.77 -0.80
C ALA A 89 2.46 6.21 -1.33
N MET A 90 1.35 6.67 -1.89
CA MET A 90 1.20 8.07 -2.33
C MET A 90 1.21 9.05 -1.14
N TRP A 91 0.55 8.72 -0.03
CA TRP A 91 0.62 9.54 1.19
C TRP A 91 2.04 9.60 1.76
N ASP A 92 2.79 8.50 1.75
CA ASP A 92 4.18 8.46 2.19
C ASP A 92 5.10 9.33 1.31
N ILE A 93 4.90 9.30 -0.03
CA ILE A 93 5.57 10.22 -0.96
C ILE A 93 5.26 11.67 -0.59
N LYS A 94 3.99 11.99 -0.39
CA LYS A 94 3.53 13.35 -0.08
C LYS A 94 4.11 13.85 1.24
N GLY A 95 4.15 12.99 2.26
CA GLY A 95 4.77 13.27 3.55
C GLY A 95 6.26 13.59 3.41
N LYS A 96 6.98 12.77 2.68
CA LYS A 96 8.42 12.97 2.40
C LYS A 96 8.68 14.25 1.61
N TYR A 97 7.86 14.52 0.60
CA TYR A 97 7.99 15.73 -0.23
C TYR A 97 7.83 17.02 0.60
N TYR A 98 6.85 17.07 1.50
CA TYR A 98 6.62 18.23 2.36
C TYR A 98 7.41 18.18 3.69
N ASN A 99 8.23 17.16 3.90
CA ASN A 99 8.92 16.89 5.17
C ASN A 99 7.96 16.96 6.38
N CYS A 100 6.81 16.33 6.23
CA CYS A 100 5.71 16.32 7.19
C CYS A 100 5.23 14.88 7.41
N PRO A 101 5.14 14.38 8.65
CA PRO A 101 4.60 13.06 8.91
C PRO A 101 3.15 12.94 8.42
N VAL A 102 2.79 11.78 7.88
CA VAL A 102 1.45 11.55 7.33
C VAL A 102 0.35 11.81 8.36
N TYR A 103 0.55 11.44 9.63
CA TYR A 103 -0.45 11.68 10.67
C TYR A 103 -0.76 13.17 10.90
N GLU A 104 0.22 14.07 10.70
CA GLU A 104 -0.01 15.53 10.77
C GLU A 104 -0.90 16.00 9.62
N MET A 105 -0.68 15.46 8.41
CA MET A 105 -1.53 15.77 7.25
C MET A 105 -2.96 15.26 7.42
N LEU A 106 -3.16 14.20 8.19
CA LEU A 106 -4.45 13.58 8.46
C LEU A 106 -5.19 14.17 9.68
N GLY A 107 -4.70 15.26 10.27
CA GLY A 107 -5.36 15.96 11.35
C GLY A 107 -4.68 15.86 12.72
N GLY A 108 -3.48 15.32 12.78
CA GLY A 108 -2.65 15.30 13.97
C GLY A 108 -2.70 13.99 14.76
N LYS A 109 -1.92 13.98 15.82
CA LYS A 109 -1.64 12.79 16.63
C LYS A 109 -2.72 12.56 17.68
N CYS A 110 -3.38 11.43 17.66
CA CYS A 110 -4.40 11.07 18.65
C CYS A 110 -3.82 10.40 19.91
N ARG A 111 -2.62 9.80 19.83
CA ARG A 111 -1.98 9.08 20.94
C ARG A 111 -0.48 8.93 20.70
N ASP A 112 0.27 8.77 21.78
CA ASP A 112 1.74 8.60 21.73
C ASP A 112 2.18 7.15 21.62
N LYS A 113 1.30 6.23 22.03
CA LYS A 113 1.57 4.78 22.02
C LYS A 113 0.39 4.02 21.45
N ILE A 114 0.68 2.97 20.70
CA ILE A 114 -0.31 2.04 20.19
C ILE A 114 -0.23 0.75 21.01
N ARG A 115 -1.37 0.31 21.55
CA ARG A 115 -1.45 -0.97 22.24
C ARG A 115 -1.25 -2.09 21.22
N MET A 116 -0.26 -2.93 21.47
CA MET A 116 0.05 -4.10 20.65
C MET A 116 -0.48 -5.37 21.29
N TYR A 117 -0.85 -6.34 20.46
CA TYR A 117 -1.07 -7.71 20.87
C TYR A 117 -0.38 -8.64 19.89
N THR A 118 -0.09 -9.85 20.30
CA THR A 118 0.44 -10.90 19.42
C THR A 118 -0.14 -12.25 19.77
N HIS A 119 -0.21 -13.12 18.78
CA HIS A 119 -0.57 -14.52 18.99
C HIS A 119 0.69 -15.35 19.28
N ILE A 120 0.73 -16.03 20.41
CA ILE A 120 1.73 -17.05 20.68
C ILE A 120 1.25 -18.32 19.99
N LYS A 121 1.80 -18.62 18.81
CA LYS A 121 1.61 -19.94 18.22
C LYS A 121 2.42 -20.94 19.03
N ARG A 122 1.72 -21.85 19.71
CA ARG A 122 2.35 -23.05 20.23
C ARG A 122 2.89 -23.80 19.00
N THR A 123 4.19 -23.78 18.77
CA THR A 123 4.83 -24.79 17.92
C THR A 123 4.41 -26.11 18.50
N ALA A 124 3.64 -26.90 17.76
CA ALA A 124 3.46 -28.30 18.11
C ALA A 124 4.88 -28.85 18.20
N VAL A 125 5.30 -29.17 19.42
CA VAL A 125 6.43 -30.07 19.61
C VAL A 125 5.92 -31.35 18.95
N VAL A 126 6.42 -31.66 17.77
CA VAL A 126 6.27 -32.98 17.19
C VAL A 126 7.04 -33.85 18.16
N GLY A 127 6.31 -34.39 19.13
CA GLY A 127 6.79 -35.44 20.02
C GLY A 127 6.87 -36.72 19.24
N ASP A 128 7.99 -37.33 19.38
CA ASP A 128 8.36 -38.74 19.28
C ASP A 128 7.53 -39.65 18.38
#